data_18632189120f81171927a058ff9d2085
#
_entry.id   18632189120f81171927a058ff9d2085
#
_cell.length_a   1.000
_cell.length_b   1.000
_cell.length_c   1.000
_cell.angle_alpha   90.00
_cell.angle_beta   90.00
_cell.angle_gamma   90.00
#
_symmetry.space_group_name_H-M   'P 1'
#
loop_
_entity.id
_entity.type
_entity.pdbx_description
1 polymer ?
#
loop_
_entity_poly.entity_id
_entity_poly.type
_entity_poly.pdbx_seq_one_letter_code
_entity_poly.pdbx_strand_id
1 'polypeptide(L)' 'MKLPLFVVYDHPTDYPDLFVIRIWENEIPKEIIFTSDDIDVVRGFLRMRGLVNLGRYKEDDLKILEVWV' A
#
# COMPACT_ATOMS: atom_id res chain seq x y z
N MET A 1 -20.93 4.03 -3.68
CA MET A 1 -19.66 4.71 -3.35
C MET A 1 -18.58 3.68 -3.11
N LYS A 2 -17.45 3.82 -3.77
CA LYS A 2 -16.33 2.90 -3.58
C LYS A 2 -15.35 3.47 -2.56
N LEU A 3 -14.89 2.62 -1.65
CA LEU A 3 -13.86 3.00 -0.70
C LEU A 3 -12.49 2.95 -1.36
N PRO A 4 -11.58 3.85 -1.01
CA PRO A 4 -10.22 3.77 -1.51
C PRO A 4 -9.49 2.55 -0.96
N LEU A 5 -8.58 2.00 -1.74
CA LEU A 5 -7.66 0.95 -1.30
C LEU A 5 -6.31 1.59 -0.98
N PHE A 6 -5.67 1.08 0.07
CA PHE A 6 -4.33 1.51 0.45
C PHE A 6 -3.39 0.37 0.09
N VAL A 7 -2.61 0.57 -0.96
CA VAL A 7 -1.75 -0.48 -1.51
C VAL A 7 -0.31 -0.24 -1.08
N VAL A 8 0.28 -1.24 -0.43
CA VAL A 8 1.68 -1.19 0.01
C VAL A 8 2.55 -1.87 -1.04
N TYR A 9 3.53 -1.13 -1.55
CA TYR A 9 4.52 -1.62 -2.51
C TYR A 9 5.83 -1.91 -1.82
N ASP A 10 6.45 -3.04 -2.19
CA ASP A 10 7.74 -3.48 -1.66
C ASP A 10 8.84 -3.05 -2.64
N HIS A 11 9.53 -1.97 -2.32
CA HIS A 11 10.67 -1.46 -3.10
C HIS A 11 10.32 -1.31 -4.59
N PRO A 12 9.31 -0.50 -4.92
CA PRO A 12 8.95 -0.29 -6.33
C PRO A 12 10.09 0.39 -7.09
N THR A 13 10.05 0.29 -8.41
CA THR A 13 11.13 0.78 -9.28
C THR A 13 11.47 2.25 -9.07
N ASP A 14 10.45 3.09 -8.83
CA ASP A 14 10.63 4.53 -8.59
C ASP A 14 11.09 4.85 -7.16
N TYR A 15 10.99 3.90 -6.23
CA TYR A 15 11.45 4.03 -4.84
C TYR A 15 12.12 2.74 -4.39
N PRO A 16 13.31 2.42 -4.94
CA PRO A 16 13.93 1.10 -4.74
C PRO A 16 14.39 0.79 -3.32
N ASP A 17 14.48 1.81 -2.46
CA ASP A 17 14.94 1.64 -1.07
C ASP A 17 13.82 1.73 -0.04
N LEU A 18 12.57 1.84 -0.49
CA LEU A 18 11.45 2.15 0.40
C LEU A 18 10.25 1.23 0.18
N PHE A 19 9.45 1.10 1.25
CA PHE A 19 8.06 0.66 1.13
C PHE A 19 7.21 1.90 0.86
N VAL A 20 6.22 1.78 -0.01
CA VAL A 20 5.41 2.91 -0.45
C VAL A 20 3.94 2.58 -0.30
N ILE A 21 3.15 3.51 0.26
CA ILE A 21 1.70 3.39 0.30
C ILE A 21 1.11 4.32 -0.74
N ARG A 22 0.36 3.75 -1.67
CA ARG A 22 -0.35 4.50 -2.70
C ARG A 22 -1.85 4.25 -2.55
N ILE A 23 -2.64 5.32 -2.67
CA ILE A 23 -4.09 5.19 -2.70
C ILE A 23 -4.54 4.77 -4.10
N TRP A 24 -5.47 3.82 -4.15
CA TRP A 24 -6.14 3.40 -5.38
C TRP A 24 -7.62 3.72 -5.27
N GLU A 25 -8.17 4.35 -6.31
CA GLU A 25 -9.59 4.65 -6.40
C GLU A 25 -10.12 4.16 -7.75
N ASN A 26 -11.23 3.41 -7.74
CA ASN A 26 -11.84 2.85 -8.95
C ASN A 26 -10.84 2.09 -9.81
N GLU A 27 -9.99 1.29 -9.16
CA GLU A 27 -8.97 0.47 -9.83
C GLU A 27 -7.86 1.28 -10.51
N ILE A 28 -7.76 2.57 -10.18
CA ILE A 28 -6.73 3.46 -10.72
C ILE A 28 -5.79 3.88 -9.59
N PRO A 29 -4.48 3.69 -9.75
CA PRO A 29 -3.52 4.17 -8.76
C PRO A 29 -3.50 5.70 -8.75
N LYS A 30 -3.55 6.26 -7.55
CA LYS A 30 -3.52 7.71 -7.33
C LYS A 30 -2.20 8.09 -6.68
N GLU A 31 -2.25 9.03 -5.75
CA GLU A 31 -1.06 9.59 -5.13
C GLU A 31 -0.43 8.68 -4.08
N ILE A 32 0.87 8.88 -3.88
CA ILE A 32 1.61 8.26 -2.78
C ILE A 32 1.35 9.08 -1.53
N ILE A 33 0.99 8.43 -0.43
CA ILE A 33 0.66 9.11 0.82
C ILE A 33 1.67 8.89 1.93
N PHE A 34 2.52 7.87 1.82
CA PHE A 34 3.49 7.56 2.86
C PHE A 34 4.59 6.66 2.32
N THR A 35 5.81 6.87 2.79
CA THR A 35 6.96 6.02 2.47
C THR A 35 7.78 5.77 3.74
N SER A 36 8.42 4.61 3.83
CA SER A 36 9.34 4.30 4.91
C SER A 36 10.23 3.13 4.49
N ASP A 37 11.41 3.05 5.06
CA ASP A 37 12.29 1.89 4.90
C ASP A 37 11.97 0.77 5.87
N ASP A 38 11.04 0.98 6.80
CA ASP A 38 10.64 0.02 7.82
C ASP A 38 9.18 -0.38 7.63
N ILE A 39 8.94 -1.67 7.34
CA ILE A 39 7.59 -2.19 7.11
C ILE A 39 6.70 -2.06 8.35
N ASP A 40 7.28 -2.15 9.54
CA ASP A 40 6.49 -2.03 10.78
C ASP A 40 5.96 -0.61 10.95
N VAL A 41 6.73 0.39 10.51
CA VAL A 41 6.29 1.79 10.51
C VAL A 41 5.13 1.97 9.53
N VAL A 42 5.25 1.38 8.35
CA VAL A 42 4.18 1.43 7.32
C VAL A 42 2.89 0.80 7.85
N ARG A 43 3.00 -0.38 8.44
CA ARG A 43 1.84 -1.09 9.01
C ARG A 43 1.23 -0.33 10.17
N GLY A 44 2.06 0.26 11.02
CA GLY A 44 1.60 1.10 12.13
C GLY A 44 0.81 2.30 11.64
N PHE A 45 1.29 2.96 10.60
CA PHE A 45 0.59 4.07 9.97
C PHE A 45 -0.83 3.68 9.52
N LEU A 46 -0.95 2.51 8.89
CA LEU A 46 -2.24 2.02 8.40
C LEU A 46 -3.17 1.59 9.53
N ARG A 47 -2.63 0.91 10.55
CA ARG A 47 -3.41 0.49 11.72
C ARG A 47 -3.96 1.68 12.50
N MET A 48 -3.19 2.74 12.63
CA MET A 48 -3.64 3.95 13.32
C MET A 48 -4.81 4.63 12.61
N ARG A 49 -5.00 4.34 11.33
CA ARG A 49 -6.15 4.84 10.55
C ARG A 49 -7.35 3.91 10.63
N GLY A 50 -7.26 2.83 11.40
CA GLY A 50 -8.36 1.87 11.54
C GLY A 50 -8.52 0.94 10.35
N LEU A 51 -7.51 0.80 9.52
CA LEU A 51 -7.57 -0.03 8.32
C LEU A 51 -7.23 -1.49 8.63
N VAL A 52 -7.69 -2.39 7.77
CA VAL A 52 -7.49 -3.82 7.91
C VAL A 52 -6.65 -4.33 6.74
N ASN A 53 -5.67 -5.18 7.04
CA ASN A 53 -4.82 -5.80 6.04
C ASN A 53 -5.55 -6.96 5.37
N LEU A 54 -5.77 -6.87 4.06
CA LEU A 54 -6.41 -7.91 3.27
C LEU A 54 -5.40 -8.87 2.63
N GLY A 55 -4.11 -8.60 2.77
CA GLY A 55 -3.08 -9.39 2.12
C GLY A 55 -2.97 -9.04 0.63
N ARG A 56 -2.62 -10.03 -0.17
CA ARG A 56 -2.30 -9.87 -1.58
C ARG A 56 -3.04 -10.91 -2.41
N TYR A 57 -3.54 -10.49 -3.58
CA TYR A 57 -4.13 -11.44 -4.55
C TYR A 57 -3.04 -12.02 -5.44
N LYS A 58 -3.29 -13.21 -6.00
CA LYS A 58 -2.34 -13.89 -6.88
C LYS A 58 -2.01 -13.09 -8.13
N GLU A 59 -2.99 -12.35 -8.64
CA GLU A 59 -2.85 -11.56 -9.87
C GLU A 59 -2.21 -10.21 -9.64
N ASP A 60 -1.93 -9.85 -8.40
CA ASP A 60 -1.28 -8.59 -8.09
C ASP A 60 0.16 -8.59 -8.61
N ASP A 61 0.63 -7.39 -8.94
CA ASP A 61 2.03 -7.17 -9.30
C ASP A 61 2.92 -7.68 -8.18
N LEU A 62 4.06 -8.26 -8.53
CA LEU A 62 5.03 -8.79 -7.56
C LEU A 62 5.53 -7.73 -6.58
N LYS A 63 5.47 -6.46 -6.97
CA LYS A 63 5.87 -5.35 -6.11
C LYS A 63 4.80 -4.98 -5.08
N ILE A 64 3.57 -5.43 -5.26
CA ILE A 64 2.51 -5.20 -4.28
C ILE A 64 2.68 -6.21 -3.14
N LEU A 65 2.89 -5.68 -1.93
CA LEU A 65 3.09 -6.50 -0.74
C LEU A 65 1.76 -6.84 -0.07
N GLU A 66 0.91 -5.84 0.09
CA GLU A 66 -0.39 -6.02 0.75
C GLU A 66 -1.33 -4.88 0.42
N VAL A 67 -2.63 -5.12 0.65
CA VAL A 67 -3.70 -4.15 0.43
C VAL A 67 -4.47 -3.97 1.72
N TRP A 68 -4.78 -2.72 2.07
CA TRP A 68 -5.50 -2.35 3.29
C TRP A 68 -6.77 -1.57 2.95
N VAL A 69 -7.83 -1.80 3.73
CA VAL A 69 -9.09 -1.05 3.60
C VAL A 69 -9.66 -0.66 4.94
#